data_75dae7bf2bb320cebf05f564e712b871
#
_entry.id   75dae7bf2bb320cebf05f564e712b871
#
_cell.length_a   1.000
_cell.length_b   1.000
_cell.length_c   1.000
_cell.angle_alpha   90.00
_cell.angle_beta   90.00
_cell.angle_gamma   90.00
#
_symmetry.space_group_name_H-M   'P 1'
#
loop_
_entity.id
_entity.type
_entity.pdbx_description
1 polymer ?
#
loop_
_entity_poly.entity_id
_entity_poly.type
_entity_poly.pdbx_seq_one_letter_code
_entity_poly.pdbx_strand_id
1 'polypeptide(L)' 'MQSVIYSNKSQECERAIMLLLNVHEDFHEYILDEDFTDKQFHAEFGDTAEYPQISIGLKHRGGLKETLQFMKDNNMF' A
#
# COMPACT_ATOMS: atom_id res chain seq x y z
N MET A 1 -10.97 5.75 -7.44
CA MET A 1 -11.13 4.56 -6.57
C MET A 1 -10.48 4.84 -5.23
N GLN A 2 -10.97 4.25 -4.18
CA GLN A 2 -10.38 4.40 -2.86
C GLN A 2 -9.24 3.39 -2.66
N SER A 3 -8.15 3.86 -2.10
CA SER A 3 -6.97 3.04 -1.85
C SER A 3 -6.62 3.04 -0.37
N VAL A 4 -5.93 1.99 0.07
CA VAL A 4 -5.44 1.86 1.44
C VAL A 4 -3.98 1.45 1.37
N ILE A 5 -3.14 2.07 2.21
CA ILE A 5 -1.75 1.68 2.36
C ILE A 5 -1.45 1.39 3.83
N TYR A 6 -0.80 0.25 4.07
CA TYR A 6 -0.28 -0.13 5.39
C TYR A 6 1.20 0.22 5.42
N SER A 7 1.56 1.17 6.26
CA SER A 7 2.85 1.86 6.23
C SER A 7 3.60 1.69 7.54
N ASN A 8 4.93 1.58 7.46
CA ASN A 8 5.82 1.67 8.62
C ASN A 8 6.71 2.93 8.56
N LYS A 9 6.31 3.91 7.74
CA LYS A 9 7.04 5.17 7.55
C LYS A 9 8.43 5.00 6.92
N SER A 10 8.68 3.86 6.27
CA SER A 10 9.93 3.65 5.54
C SER A 10 9.95 4.47 4.25
N GLN A 11 11.13 4.55 3.64
CA GLN A 11 11.31 5.26 2.38
C GLN A 11 10.43 4.67 1.26
N GLU A 12 10.29 3.35 1.21
CA GLU A 12 9.41 2.71 0.22
C GLU A 12 7.95 3.09 0.43
N CYS A 13 7.53 3.20 1.68
CA CYS A 13 6.16 3.64 1.99
C CYS A 13 5.93 5.08 1.51
N GLU A 14 6.90 5.96 1.70
CA GLU A 14 6.81 7.34 1.21
C GLU A 14 6.73 7.38 -0.32
N ARG A 15 7.50 6.55 -1.00
CA ARG A 15 7.45 6.45 -2.46
C ARG A 15 6.08 5.97 -2.94
N ALA A 16 5.49 5.00 -2.24
CA ALA A 16 4.15 4.50 -2.57
C ALA A 16 3.10 5.59 -2.40
N ILE A 17 3.19 6.37 -1.33
CA ILE A 17 2.27 7.49 -1.09
C ILE A 17 2.39 8.53 -2.20
N MET A 18 3.61 8.89 -2.59
CA MET A 18 3.83 9.84 -3.68
C MET A 18 3.25 9.32 -5.00
N LEU A 19 3.36 8.02 -5.24
CA LEU A 19 2.76 7.40 -6.43
C LEU A 19 1.25 7.53 -6.44
N LEU A 20 0.60 7.24 -5.29
CA LEU A 20 -0.84 7.37 -5.17
C LEU A 20 -1.29 8.82 -5.39
N LEU A 21 -0.55 9.78 -4.86
CA LEU A 21 -0.82 11.20 -5.08
C LEU A 21 -0.67 11.59 -6.54
N ASN A 22 0.35 11.08 -7.23
CA ASN A 22 0.60 11.40 -8.64
C ASN A 22 -0.49 10.90 -9.58
N VAL A 23 -1.14 9.79 -9.25
CA VAL A 23 -2.24 9.27 -10.06
C VAL A 23 -3.60 9.73 -9.54
N HIS A 24 -3.61 10.71 -8.63
CA HIS A 24 -4.82 11.31 -8.06
C HIS A 24 -5.74 10.29 -7.38
N GLU A 25 -5.15 9.26 -6.75
CA GLU A 25 -5.89 8.26 -6.00
C GLU A 25 -6.16 8.77 -4.58
N ASP A 26 -7.41 8.71 -4.15
CA ASP A 26 -7.74 8.94 -2.75
C ASP A 26 -7.26 7.74 -1.95
N PHE A 27 -6.52 7.98 -0.86
CA PHE A 27 -6.00 6.88 -0.07
C PHE A 27 -6.08 7.18 1.42
N HIS A 28 -6.08 6.09 2.20
CA HIS A 28 -5.96 6.16 3.65
C HIS A 28 -4.69 5.42 4.07
N GLU A 29 -3.87 6.06 4.89
CA GLU A 29 -2.64 5.47 5.41
C GLU A 29 -2.87 4.93 6.80
N TYR A 30 -2.75 3.60 6.98
CA TYR A 30 -2.69 2.99 8.29
C TYR A 30 -1.23 2.86 8.69
N ILE A 31 -0.90 3.29 9.91
CA ILE A 31 0.48 3.42 10.37
C ILE A 31 0.78 2.38 11.43
N LEU A 32 1.89 1.66 11.27
CA LEU A 32 2.36 0.67 12.22
C LEU A 32 2.49 1.27 13.62
N ASP A 33 2.00 0.56 14.62
CA ASP A 33 1.99 0.94 16.03
C ASP A 33 1.05 2.10 16.38
N GLU A 34 0.43 2.74 15.40
CA GLU A 34 -0.62 3.72 15.63
C GLU A 34 -2.00 3.13 15.30
N ASP A 35 -2.11 2.48 14.15
CA ASP A 35 -3.38 1.94 13.66
C ASP A 35 -3.44 0.42 13.68
N PHE A 36 -2.29 -0.25 13.70
CA PHE A 36 -2.21 -1.70 13.73
C PHE A 36 -0.85 -2.11 14.32
N THR A 37 -0.73 -3.40 14.68
CA THR A 37 0.54 -3.96 15.15
C THR A 37 1.18 -4.80 14.04
N ASP A 38 2.50 -5.04 14.18
CA ASP A 38 3.23 -5.89 13.24
C ASP A 38 2.64 -7.32 13.21
N LYS A 39 2.19 -7.80 14.36
CA LYS A 39 1.53 -9.11 14.46
C LYS A 39 0.24 -9.14 13.63
N GLN A 40 -0.59 -8.11 13.73
CA GLN A 40 -1.81 -8.00 12.94
C GLN A 40 -1.50 -7.93 11.45
N PHE A 41 -0.47 -7.18 11.09
CA PHE A 41 -0.03 -7.04 9.71
C PHE A 41 0.35 -8.41 9.12
N HIS A 42 1.19 -9.16 9.81
CA HIS A 42 1.64 -10.47 9.33
C HIS A 42 0.53 -11.53 9.36
N ALA A 43 -0.43 -11.39 10.28
CA ALA A 43 -1.61 -12.26 10.27
C ALA A 43 -2.48 -12.03 9.03
N GLU A 44 -2.55 -10.78 8.55
CA GLU A 44 -3.36 -10.43 7.37
C GLU A 44 -2.64 -10.74 6.06
N PHE A 45 -1.37 -10.39 5.95
CA PHE A 45 -0.63 -10.43 4.68
C PHE A 45 0.38 -11.57 4.58
N GLY A 46 0.61 -12.33 5.66
CA GLY A 46 1.55 -13.44 5.68
C GLY A 46 2.83 -13.13 6.45
N ASP A 47 3.51 -14.17 6.92
CA ASP A 47 4.68 -14.02 7.78
C ASP A 47 5.88 -13.37 7.10
N THR A 48 5.94 -13.44 5.77
CA THR A 48 7.04 -12.87 4.98
C THR A 48 6.68 -11.56 4.31
N ALA A 49 5.48 -11.02 4.58
CA ALA A 49 5.05 -9.78 3.95
C ALA A 49 5.92 -8.61 4.38
N GLU A 50 6.20 -7.73 3.42
CA GLU A 50 7.01 -6.54 3.64
C GLU A 50 6.15 -5.28 3.47
N TYR A 51 6.62 -4.17 4.02
CA TYR A 51 5.96 -2.88 3.85
C TYR A 51 6.45 -2.19 2.59
N PRO A 52 5.59 -1.40 1.92
CA PRO A 52 4.18 -1.23 2.18
C PRO A 52 3.32 -2.38 1.63
N GLN A 53 2.07 -2.48 2.10
CA GLN A 53 1.05 -3.31 1.47
C GLN A 53 -0.10 -2.40 1.05
N ILE A 54 -0.55 -2.54 -0.19
CA ILE A 54 -1.44 -1.57 -0.83
C ILE A 54 -2.68 -2.27 -1.39
N SER A 55 -3.84 -1.66 -1.14
CA SER A 55 -5.11 -2.09 -1.75
C SER A 55 -5.65 -0.95 -2.59
N ILE A 56 -6.14 -1.27 -3.78
CA ILE A 56 -6.77 -0.30 -4.67
C ILE A 56 -8.10 -0.86 -5.10
N GLY A 57 -9.17 -0.08 -4.90
CA GLY A 57 -10.50 -0.49 -5.30
C GLY A 57 -10.98 -1.73 -4.55
N LEU A 58 -10.70 -1.82 -3.27
CA LEU A 58 -11.09 -2.91 -2.37
C LEU A 58 -10.37 -4.24 -2.63
N LYS A 59 -9.34 -4.23 -3.47
CA LYS A 59 -8.53 -5.44 -3.72
C LYS A 59 -7.09 -5.19 -3.33
N HIS A 60 -6.52 -6.14 -2.58
CA HIS A 60 -5.11 -6.13 -2.21
C HIS A 60 -4.24 -6.29 -3.46
N ARG A 61 -3.27 -5.38 -3.64
CA ARG A 61 -2.39 -5.40 -4.82
C ARG A 61 -0.98 -5.88 -4.50
N GLY A 62 -0.59 -5.87 -3.23
CA GLY A 62 0.74 -6.25 -2.79
C GLY A 62 1.55 -5.04 -2.36
N GLY A 63 2.86 -5.11 -2.58
CA GLY A 63 3.78 -4.03 -2.26
C GLY A 63 3.89 -2.98 -3.36
N LEU A 64 4.94 -2.17 -3.29
CA LEU A 64 5.15 -1.09 -4.25
C LEU A 64 5.30 -1.61 -5.68
N LYS A 65 6.11 -2.65 -5.87
CA LYS A 65 6.37 -3.21 -7.20
C LYS A 65 5.09 -3.74 -7.85
N GLU A 66 4.31 -4.50 -7.12
CA GLU A 66 3.06 -5.09 -7.59
C GLU A 66 2.02 -4.01 -7.89
N THR A 67 1.99 -2.97 -7.07
CA THR A 67 1.09 -1.83 -7.26
C THR A 67 1.46 -1.05 -8.52
N LEU A 68 2.76 -0.83 -8.75
CA LEU A 68 3.24 -0.18 -9.98
C LEU A 68 2.81 -0.97 -11.21
N GLN A 69 2.94 -2.30 -11.17
CA GLN A 69 2.53 -3.16 -12.27
C GLN A 69 1.03 -3.06 -12.54
N PHE A 70 0.23 -3.08 -11.47
CA PHE A 70 -1.21 -2.92 -11.59
C PHE A 70 -1.58 -1.58 -12.24
N MET A 71 -0.95 -0.50 -11.81
CA MET A 71 -1.23 0.84 -12.34
C MET A 71 -0.84 0.94 -13.82
N LYS A 72 0.29 0.35 -14.20
CA LYS A 72 0.75 0.31 -15.57
C LYS A 72 -0.24 -0.47 -16.45
N ASP A 73 -0.68 -1.64 -15.99
CA ASP A 73 -1.59 -2.49 -16.74
C ASP A 73 -2.98 -1.85 -16.92
N ASN A 74 -3.34 -0.92 -16.03
CA ASN A 74 -4.63 -0.24 -16.06
C ASN A 74 -4.54 1.21 -16.55
N ASN A 75 -3.40 1.59 -17.13
CA ASN A 75 -3.20 2.91 -17.72
C ASN A 75 -3.48 4.06 -16.74
N MET A 76 -3.02 3.91 -15.49
CA MET A 76 -3.23 4.94 -14.48
C MET A 76 -2.15 6.04 -14.50
N PHE A 77 -1.12 5.86 -15.30
CA PHE A 77 -0.08 6.87 -15.49
C PHE A 77 -0.39 7.76 -16.69
#